data_d0d3d24555f85fdf92e6db0314dc6e72
#
_entry.id   d0d3d24555f85fdf92e6db0314dc6e72
#
_cell.length_a   1.000
_cell.length_b   1.000
_cell.length_c   1.000
_cell.angle_alpha   90.00
_cell.angle_beta   90.00
_cell.angle_gamma   90.00
#
_symmetry.space_group_name_H-M   'P 1'
#
loop_
_entity.id
_entity.type
_entity.pdbx_description
1 polymer ?
#
loop_
_entity_poly.entity_id
_entity_poly.type
_entity_poly.pdbx_seq_one_letter_code
_entity_poly.pdbx_strand_id
1 'polypeptide(L)'
;MSSAAFVFPAVKGVQAQRDYYISMVPLDVISKIFQFADEELPPEVRSQRVLNKTRIPEIRDYILDNPDSYVFSALTVSVDGEMDFQSVSGENPQVGTINISMTSRFLINDGQHRRAAIAEAIRANPSLKSEHISVVFYRDEGLQRSQQMFSDLNRYAIKPTKSINILFNSREEASIIAKRVIDEVEVFKGLIEKENTSISHRSKALFTLSAICTATSELLANSKLSLEEKVGLAVRYWSIVGSHIPEWNKVKNGNMKSSDVRKNYICSLSITLVALGHAGNALINTHPDDWYIYLDALDAIDWSKTNPIWENLVFLNGKVAANRSTQRAMSSYMKDILFETAGTPNG
;
A
#
# COMPACT_ATOMS: atom_id res chain seq x y z
N MET A 1 51.21 9.35 -2.42
CA MET A 1 50.21 10.43 -2.37
C MET A 1 48.94 9.80 -1.84
N SER A 2 48.41 10.30 -0.72
CA SER A 2 47.13 9.79 -0.19
C SER A 2 46.04 10.12 -1.22
N SER A 3 45.47 9.12 -1.85
CA SER A 3 44.33 9.32 -2.75
C SER A 3 43.14 9.84 -1.92
N ALA A 4 42.41 10.82 -2.43
CA ALA A 4 41.23 11.33 -1.75
C ALA A 4 40.21 10.19 -1.58
N ALA A 5 39.66 10.06 -0.39
CA ALA A 5 38.74 8.98 -0.03
C ALA A 5 37.53 9.50 0.72
N PHE A 6 36.40 8.84 0.52
CA PHE A 6 35.24 8.96 1.42
C PHE A 6 35.55 8.12 2.67
N VAL A 7 35.36 8.70 3.83
CA VAL A 7 35.60 8.02 5.13
C VAL A 7 34.30 8.04 5.91
N PHE A 8 33.82 6.84 6.27
CA PHE A 8 32.58 6.69 7.03
C PHE A 8 32.80 5.80 8.26
N PRO A 9 32.16 6.10 9.39
CA PRO A 9 32.03 5.14 10.49
C PRO A 9 31.33 3.89 9.99
N ALA A 10 31.84 2.73 10.33
CA ALA A 10 31.27 1.48 9.82
C ALA A 10 31.38 0.32 10.82
N VAL A 11 30.46 -0.61 10.68
CA VAL A 11 30.52 -1.91 11.34
C VAL A 11 30.71 -2.97 10.27
N LYS A 12 31.75 -3.80 10.45
CA LYS A 12 32.09 -4.92 9.57
C LYS A 12 31.30 -6.15 9.95
N GLY A 13 30.66 -6.79 8.98
CA GLY A 13 30.03 -8.10 9.10
C GLY A 13 30.58 -9.11 8.10
N VAL A 14 30.21 -10.38 8.27
CA VAL A 14 30.52 -11.45 7.33
C VAL A 14 29.22 -12.15 6.91
N GLN A 15 29.03 -12.30 5.60
CA GLN A 15 27.91 -13.05 5.03
C GLN A 15 28.40 -13.89 3.85
N ALA A 16 28.06 -15.18 3.84
CA ALA A 16 28.53 -16.14 2.83
C ALA A 16 30.08 -16.09 2.66
N GLN A 17 30.81 -16.04 3.79
CA GLN A 17 32.28 -15.95 3.88
C GLN A 17 32.89 -14.67 3.29
N ARG A 18 32.11 -13.61 3.14
CA ARG A 18 32.53 -12.33 2.57
C ARG A 18 32.27 -11.20 3.52
N ASP A 19 33.19 -10.27 3.55
CA ASP A 19 33.06 -9.04 4.32
C ASP A 19 32.03 -8.11 3.69
N TYR A 20 31.22 -7.49 4.53
CA TYR A 20 30.36 -6.36 4.18
C TYR A 20 30.37 -5.32 5.30
N TYR A 21 29.97 -4.11 5.00
CA TYR A 21 30.07 -3.01 5.93
C TYR A 21 28.76 -2.23 5.98
N ILE A 22 28.30 -1.91 7.20
CA ILE A 22 27.13 -1.03 7.41
C ILE A 22 27.64 0.31 7.91
N SER A 23 27.18 1.37 7.27
CA SER A 23 27.57 2.73 7.59
C SER A 23 26.37 3.68 7.59
N MET A 24 26.44 4.73 8.40
CA MET A 24 25.50 5.85 8.37
C MET A 24 26.08 6.95 7.47
N VAL A 25 25.41 7.20 6.34
CA VAL A 25 25.88 8.16 5.33
C VAL A 25 24.95 9.36 5.28
N PRO A 26 25.48 10.60 5.36
CA PRO A 26 24.65 11.81 5.24
C PRO A 26 23.90 11.85 3.91
N LEU A 27 22.66 12.32 3.93
CA LEU A 27 21.82 12.37 2.74
C LEU A 27 22.40 13.25 1.63
N ASP A 28 23.12 14.33 2.01
CA ASP A 28 23.83 15.18 1.04
C ASP A 28 24.93 14.42 0.29
N VAL A 29 25.63 13.53 0.98
CA VAL A 29 26.68 12.68 0.40
C VAL A 29 26.06 11.64 -0.54
N ILE A 30 24.94 11.01 -0.14
CA ILE A 30 24.19 10.05 -0.97
C ILE A 30 23.87 10.64 -2.35
N SER A 31 23.40 11.88 -2.38
CA SER A 31 23.02 12.54 -3.62
C SER A 31 24.22 12.81 -4.55
N LYS A 32 25.41 12.93 -3.99
CA LYS A 32 26.66 13.25 -4.73
C LYS A 32 27.40 11.99 -5.20
N ILE A 33 27.61 11.01 -4.31
CA ILE A 33 28.43 9.83 -4.64
C ILE A 33 27.71 8.83 -5.55
N PHE A 34 26.38 8.81 -5.52
CA PHE A 34 25.58 7.93 -6.36
C PHE A 34 25.00 8.63 -7.60
N GLN A 35 25.65 9.69 -8.07
CA GLN A 35 25.22 10.43 -9.27
C GLN A 35 25.41 9.64 -10.57
N PHE A 36 26.22 8.59 -10.52
CA PHE A 36 26.67 7.89 -11.72
C PHE A 36 26.00 6.55 -11.90
N ALA A 37 25.66 6.26 -13.12
CA ALA A 37 25.70 4.94 -13.69
C ALA A 37 24.53 4.52 -14.58
N ASP A 38 23.44 5.26 -14.69
CA ASP A 38 22.35 4.76 -15.53
C ASP A 38 22.69 4.87 -17.04
N GLU A 39 23.58 5.81 -17.44
CA GLU A 39 23.97 6.01 -18.84
C GLU A 39 25.22 5.23 -19.26
N GLU A 40 26.11 4.91 -18.31
CA GLU A 40 27.38 4.20 -18.60
C GLU A 40 27.29 2.67 -18.39
N LEU A 41 26.18 2.16 -17.86
CA LEU A 41 26.00 0.74 -17.61
C LEU A 41 25.60 -0.01 -18.89
N PRO A 42 26.12 -1.25 -19.07
CA PRO A 42 25.63 -2.12 -20.13
C PRO A 42 24.12 -2.30 -20.10
N PRO A 43 23.45 -2.46 -21.26
CA PRO A 43 21.98 -2.61 -21.34
C PRO A 43 21.42 -3.70 -20.41
N GLU A 44 22.18 -4.77 -20.21
CA GLU A 44 21.82 -5.92 -19.36
C GLU A 44 21.74 -5.54 -17.87
N VAL A 45 22.52 -4.55 -17.44
CA VAL A 45 22.50 -4.01 -16.07
C VAL A 45 21.44 -2.92 -15.94
N ARG A 46 21.33 -2.09 -16.98
CA ARG A 46 20.39 -0.97 -17.05
C ARG A 46 18.94 -1.43 -17.08
N SER A 47 18.62 -2.48 -17.86
CA SER A 47 17.26 -3.00 -18.00
C SER A 47 16.64 -3.51 -16.69
N GLN A 48 17.46 -3.98 -15.75
CA GLN A 48 17.03 -4.43 -14.43
C GLN A 48 16.81 -3.27 -13.43
N ARG A 49 17.26 -2.05 -13.79
CA ARG A 49 17.32 -0.88 -12.90
C ARG A 49 16.54 0.32 -13.42
N VAL A 50 15.60 0.11 -14.34
CA VAL A 50 14.74 1.17 -14.83
C VAL A 50 13.97 1.77 -13.65
N LEU A 51 14.31 3.01 -13.31
CA LEU A 51 13.59 3.78 -12.31
C LEU A 51 12.14 3.96 -12.74
N ASN A 52 11.23 3.43 -11.96
CA ASN A 52 9.83 3.80 -12.09
C ASN A 52 9.67 5.25 -11.62
N LYS A 53 9.70 6.18 -12.57
CA LYS A 53 9.65 7.63 -12.28
C LYS A 53 8.40 8.06 -11.51
N THR A 54 7.30 7.29 -11.60
CA THR A 54 6.07 7.62 -10.87
C THR A 54 6.19 7.41 -9.36
N ARG A 55 7.13 6.56 -8.90
CA ARG A 55 7.38 6.30 -7.47
C ARG A 55 8.26 7.35 -6.79
N ILE A 56 9.00 8.14 -7.56
CA ILE A 56 9.94 9.12 -6.98
C ILE A 56 9.18 10.24 -6.26
N PRO A 57 8.16 10.89 -6.86
CA PRO A 57 7.36 11.90 -6.17
C PRO A 57 6.67 11.34 -4.89
N GLU A 58 6.12 10.13 -4.96
CA GLU A 58 5.48 9.48 -3.82
C GLU A 58 6.43 9.35 -2.62
N ILE A 59 7.67 8.88 -2.85
CA ILE A 59 8.67 8.73 -1.79
C ILE A 59 9.21 10.09 -1.33
N ARG A 60 9.39 11.05 -2.23
CA ARG A 60 9.77 12.44 -1.90
C ARG A 60 8.74 13.07 -0.96
N ASP A 61 7.46 12.99 -1.34
CA ASP A 61 6.37 13.58 -0.57
C ASP A 61 6.24 12.88 0.79
N TYR A 62 6.45 11.55 0.85
CA TYR A 62 6.53 10.83 2.12
C TYR A 62 7.61 11.40 3.07
N ILE A 63 8.79 11.80 2.56
CA ILE A 63 9.82 12.46 3.38
C ILE A 63 9.35 13.84 3.83
N LEU A 64 8.84 14.65 2.90
CA LEU A 64 8.49 16.05 3.15
C LEU A 64 7.27 16.21 4.06
N ASP A 65 6.30 15.32 3.93
CA ASP A 65 5.06 15.32 4.72
C ASP A 65 5.25 14.70 6.11
N ASN A 66 6.35 13.97 6.34
CA ASN A 66 6.60 13.28 7.61
C ASN A 66 8.01 13.56 8.17
N PRO A 67 8.44 14.83 8.32
CA PRO A 67 9.82 15.18 8.65
C PRO A 67 10.31 14.58 9.96
N ASP A 68 9.42 14.38 10.93
CA ASP A 68 9.76 13.87 12.26
C ASP A 68 9.56 12.36 12.42
N SER A 69 9.15 11.65 11.34
CA SER A 69 8.70 10.26 11.49
C SER A 69 8.87 9.39 10.27
N TYR A 70 9.50 9.86 9.19
CA TYR A 70 9.80 9.00 8.05
C TYR A 70 10.90 7.98 8.40
N VAL A 71 10.83 6.79 7.81
CA VAL A 71 11.78 5.70 8.03
C VAL A 71 12.12 5.02 6.72
N PHE A 72 13.41 4.77 6.50
CA PHE A 72 13.89 3.99 5.36
C PHE A 72 14.70 2.77 5.79
N SER A 73 14.57 1.69 5.04
CA SER A 73 15.53 0.59 5.07
C SER A 73 16.86 1.02 4.43
N ALA A 74 17.93 0.30 4.74
CA ALA A 74 19.27 0.55 4.19
C ALA A 74 19.29 0.53 2.66
N LEU A 75 20.17 1.36 2.06
CA LEU A 75 20.59 1.18 0.66
C LEU A 75 21.60 0.04 0.59
N THR A 76 21.54 -0.78 -0.45
CA THR A 76 22.55 -1.83 -0.71
C THR A 76 23.36 -1.46 -1.93
N VAL A 77 24.68 -1.40 -1.76
CA VAL A 77 25.61 -0.84 -2.74
C VAL A 77 26.81 -1.76 -2.93
N SER A 78 27.18 -2.04 -4.18
CA SER A 78 28.48 -2.61 -4.54
C SER A 78 29.46 -1.51 -4.90
N VAL A 79 30.70 -1.65 -4.45
CA VAL A 79 31.81 -0.72 -4.69
C VAL A 79 32.83 -1.39 -5.60
N ASP A 80 32.99 -0.85 -6.79
CA ASP A 80 34.03 -1.23 -7.75
C ASP A 80 35.20 -0.24 -7.58
N GLY A 81 36.25 -0.68 -6.90
CA GLY A 81 37.43 0.09 -6.57
C GLY A 81 38.01 -0.19 -5.19
N GLU A 82 38.92 0.66 -4.77
CA GLU A 82 39.59 0.52 -3.47
C GLU A 82 38.63 0.82 -2.32
N MET A 83 38.48 -0.15 -1.45
CA MET A 83 37.67 -0.08 -0.23
C MET A 83 38.44 -0.78 0.90
N ASP A 84 38.84 -0.03 1.93
CA ASP A 84 39.61 -0.51 3.05
C ASP A 84 38.89 -0.24 4.38
N PHE A 85 38.99 -1.17 5.31
CA PHE A 85 38.41 -1.06 6.64
C PHE A 85 39.46 -1.00 7.72
N GLN A 86 39.41 0.03 8.55
CA GLN A 86 40.32 0.24 9.67
C GLN A 86 39.56 0.13 10.98
N SER A 87 39.88 -0.91 11.75
CA SER A 87 39.31 -1.07 13.10
C SER A 87 39.79 0.02 14.05
N VAL A 88 38.89 0.49 14.91
CA VAL A 88 39.22 1.56 15.92
C VAL A 88 39.90 0.97 17.14
N SER A 89 39.60 -0.27 17.53
CA SER A 89 40.20 -0.91 18.71
C SER A 89 40.41 -2.40 18.56
N GLY A 90 41.37 -2.96 19.30
CA GLY A 90 41.59 -4.41 19.33
C GLY A 90 40.52 -5.21 20.04
N GLU A 91 39.71 -4.60 20.91
CA GLU A 91 38.61 -5.28 21.63
C GLU A 91 37.38 -5.51 20.78
N ASN A 92 37.11 -4.62 19.81
CA ASN A 92 35.98 -4.70 18.89
C ASN A 92 36.47 -4.56 17.44
N PRO A 93 37.09 -5.57 16.87
CA PRO A 93 37.67 -5.50 15.53
C PRO A 93 36.66 -5.28 14.41
N GLN A 94 35.37 -5.38 14.72
CA GLN A 94 34.28 -5.17 13.77
C GLN A 94 33.82 -3.70 13.69
N VAL A 95 34.22 -2.84 14.65
CA VAL A 95 33.89 -1.42 14.67
C VAL A 95 35.06 -0.61 14.16
N GLY A 96 34.82 0.28 13.23
CA GLY A 96 35.88 1.06 12.62
C GLY A 96 35.40 2.11 11.64
N THR A 97 36.28 2.43 10.69
CA THR A 97 35.99 3.30 9.57
C THR A 97 36.21 2.55 8.25
N ILE A 98 35.34 2.80 7.29
CA ILE A 98 35.53 2.35 5.92
C ILE A 98 36.05 3.54 5.09
N ASN A 99 37.13 3.30 4.37
CA ASN A 99 37.74 4.25 3.45
C ASN A 99 37.48 3.79 2.03
N ILE A 100 36.80 4.59 1.24
CA ILE A 100 36.44 4.27 -0.16
C ILE A 100 37.08 5.32 -1.04
N SER A 101 37.90 4.92 -2.01
CA SER A 101 38.53 5.88 -2.94
C SER A 101 37.45 6.70 -3.67
N MET A 102 37.70 8.01 -3.84
CA MET A 102 36.82 8.86 -4.62
C MET A 102 36.75 8.49 -6.10
N THR A 103 37.67 7.66 -6.59
CA THR A 103 37.67 7.13 -7.96
C THR A 103 36.87 5.84 -8.08
N SER A 104 36.40 5.26 -6.96
CA SER A 104 35.59 4.05 -6.96
C SER A 104 34.22 4.30 -7.58
N ARG A 105 33.70 3.30 -8.28
CA ARG A 105 32.34 3.32 -8.80
C ARG A 105 31.38 2.69 -7.83
N PHE A 106 30.20 3.27 -7.71
CA PHE A 106 29.15 2.79 -6.80
C PHE A 106 27.97 2.27 -7.59
N LEU A 107 27.54 1.06 -7.31
CA LEU A 107 26.43 0.41 -7.96
C LEU A 107 25.35 0.12 -6.93
N ILE A 108 24.21 0.80 -6.99
CA ILE A 108 23.08 0.57 -6.08
C ILE A 108 22.36 -0.72 -6.49
N ASN A 109 22.38 -1.74 -5.65
CA ASN A 109 21.69 -3.01 -5.86
C ASN A 109 20.25 -2.97 -5.35
N ASP A 110 19.99 -2.23 -4.25
CA ASP A 110 18.65 -1.92 -3.76
C ASP A 110 18.57 -0.48 -3.24
N GLY A 111 17.46 0.19 -3.51
CA GLY A 111 17.16 1.53 -3.01
C GLY A 111 17.33 2.67 -4.03
N GLN A 112 17.39 2.41 -5.33
CA GLN A 112 17.55 3.45 -6.38
C GLN A 112 16.43 4.51 -6.31
N HIS A 113 15.17 4.09 -6.10
CA HIS A 113 14.04 5.03 -5.97
C HIS A 113 14.16 5.89 -4.72
N ARG A 114 14.62 5.30 -3.59
CA ARG A 114 14.88 6.05 -2.33
C ARG A 114 15.96 7.09 -2.53
N ARG A 115 17.07 6.72 -3.15
CA ARG A 115 18.16 7.65 -3.47
C ARG A 115 17.68 8.81 -4.36
N ALA A 116 16.92 8.52 -5.41
CA ALA A 116 16.40 9.56 -6.30
C ALA A 116 15.42 10.50 -5.58
N ALA A 117 14.52 9.95 -4.76
CA ALA A 117 13.58 10.72 -3.97
C ALA A 117 14.27 11.58 -2.89
N ILE A 118 15.30 11.06 -2.23
CA ILE A 118 16.14 11.82 -1.28
C ILE A 118 16.77 13.03 -1.97
N ALA A 119 17.31 12.87 -3.18
CA ALA A 119 17.89 13.96 -3.93
C ALA A 119 16.86 15.06 -4.27
N GLU A 120 15.62 14.69 -4.59
CA GLU A 120 14.53 15.64 -4.80
C GLU A 120 14.06 16.29 -3.50
N ALA A 121 13.94 15.52 -2.41
CA ALA A 121 13.54 16.03 -1.11
C ALA A 121 14.55 17.07 -0.58
N ILE A 122 15.86 16.83 -0.71
CA ILE A 122 16.91 17.78 -0.33
C ILE A 122 16.82 19.08 -1.13
N ARG A 123 16.43 19.05 -2.41
CA ARG A 123 16.22 20.26 -3.20
C ARG A 123 15.05 21.09 -2.67
N ALA A 124 13.99 20.41 -2.23
CA ALA A 124 12.81 21.06 -1.68
C ALA A 124 13.03 21.53 -0.22
N ASN A 125 13.74 20.73 0.58
CA ASN A 125 14.07 21.03 1.96
C ASN A 125 15.57 20.77 2.25
N PRO A 126 16.42 21.80 2.16
CA PRO A 126 17.86 21.67 2.39
C PRO A 126 18.27 21.28 3.83
N SER A 127 17.39 21.37 4.83
CA SER A 127 17.71 20.96 6.19
C SER A 127 17.96 19.45 6.32
N LEU A 128 17.40 18.65 5.40
CA LEU A 128 17.60 17.21 5.33
C LEU A 128 19.04 16.77 5.03
N LYS A 129 19.91 17.70 4.61
CA LYS A 129 21.30 17.38 4.22
C LYS A 129 22.12 16.72 5.33
N SER A 130 21.86 17.09 6.58
CA SER A 130 22.57 16.57 7.75
C SER A 130 21.98 15.27 8.30
N GLU A 131 20.82 14.86 7.82
CA GLU A 131 20.24 13.57 8.18
C GLU A 131 20.98 12.40 7.51
N HIS A 132 20.78 11.20 8.00
CA HIS A 132 21.55 10.03 7.57
C HIS A 132 20.63 8.90 7.12
N ILE A 133 21.16 8.10 6.20
CA ILE A 133 20.58 6.80 5.85
C ILE A 133 21.63 5.71 6.03
N SER A 134 21.20 4.53 6.46
CA SER A 134 22.07 3.37 6.50
C SER A 134 22.40 2.86 5.10
N VAL A 135 23.66 2.55 4.86
CA VAL A 135 24.15 1.98 3.60
C VAL A 135 24.92 0.71 3.90
N VAL A 136 24.59 -0.36 3.19
CA VAL A 136 25.33 -1.63 3.24
C VAL A 136 26.24 -1.67 2.03
N PHE A 137 27.55 -1.64 2.27
CA PHE A 137 28.58 -1.70 1.24
C PHE A 137 29.10 -3.13 1.06
N TYR A 138 29.11 -3.58 -0.17
CA TYR A 138 29.75 -4.82 -0.61
C TYR A 138 30.87 -4.48 -1.58
N ARG A 139 31.96 -5.28 -1.58
CA ARG A 139 32.95 -5.20 -2.65
C ARG A 139 32.33 -5.73 -3.94
N ASP A 140 32.51 -5.01 -5.03
CA ASP A 140 32.08 -5.51 -6.34
C ASP A 140 33.00 -6.65 -6.81
N GLU A 141 32.40 -7.74 -7.21
CA GLU A 141 33.07 -8.94 -7.72
C GLU A 141 32.68 -9.20 -9.19
N GLY A 142 32.20 -8.17 -9.85
CA GLY A 142 31.81 -8.19 -11.25
C GLY A 142 30.30 -8.28 -11.48
N LEU A 143 29.94 -8.08 -12.75
CA LEU A 143 28.57 -7.92 -13.21
C LEU A 143 27.63 -9.07 -12.79
N GLN A 144 28.08 -10.31 -12.96
CA GLN A 144 27.27 -11.49 -12.65
C GLN A 144 26.89 -11.54 -11.18
N ARG A 145 27.81 -11.19 -10.28
CA ARG A 145 27.56 -11.14 -8.84
C ARG A 145 26.59 -10.04 -8.46
N SER A 146 26.76 -8.85 -9.03
CA SER A 146 25.86 -7.71 -8.80
C SER A 146 24.44 -8.00 -9.31
N GLN A 147 24.29 -8.68 -10.43
CA GLN A 147 23.00 -9.15 -10.94
C GLN A 147 22.37 -10.18 -10.02
N GLN A 148 23.14 -11.16 -9.53
CA GLN A 148 22.63 -12.15 -8.59
C GLN A 148 22.19 -11.50 -7.28
N MET A 149 22.99 -10.58 -6.72
CA MET A 149 22.64 -9.84 -5.51
C MET A 149 21.32 -9.06 -5.69
N PHE A 150 21.15 -8.36 -6.82
CA PHE A 150 19.90 -7.68 -7.15
C PHE A 150 18.72 -8.67 -7.18
N SER A 151 18.90 -9.82 -7.81
CA SER A 151 17.88 -10.86 -7.89
C SER A 151 17.51 -11.39 -6.49
N ASP A 152 18.51 -11.70 -5.66
CA ASP A 152 18.29 -12.26 -4.33
C ASP A 152 17.60 -11.26 -3.39
N LEU A 153 18.01 -9.99 -3.40
CA LEU A 153 17.39 -8.94 -2.60
C LEU A 153 15.93 -8.71 -2.95
N ASN A 154 15.57 -8.83 -4.24
CA ASN A 154 14.20 -8.58 -4.69
C ASN A 154 13.31 -9.84 -4.68
N ARG A 155 13.87 -11.03 -4.93
CA ARG A 155 13.14 -12.29 -5.04
C ARG A 155 12.43 -12.67 -3.75
N TYR A 156 13.06 -12.44 -2.62
CA TYR A 156 12.54 -12.82 -1.30
C TYR A 156 11.82 -11.69 -0.57
N ALA A 157 11.72 -10.51 -1.18
CA ALA A 157 10.95 -9.41 -0.64
C ALA A 157 9.43 -9.70 -0.78
N ILE A 158 8.81 -10.09 0.32
CA ILE A 158 7.35 -10.28 0.38
C ILE A 158 6.70 -8.92 0.55
N LYS A 159 5.90 -8.51 -0.43
CA LYS A 159 5.08 -7.30 -0.30
C LYS A 159 3.91 -7.60 0.65
N PRO A 160 3.69 -6.79 1.69
CA PRO A 160 2.52 -6.91 2.53
C PRO A 160 1.24 -6.84 1.69
N THR A 161 0.21 -7.55 2.11
CA THR A 161 -1.10 -7.47 1.46
C THR A 161 -1.70 -6.07 1.63
N LYS A 162 -2.65 -5.70 0.77
CA LYS A 162 -3.36 -4.42 0.91
C LYS A 162 -4.05 -4.29 2.28
N SER A 163 -4.62 -5.38 2.80
CA SER A 163 -5.24 -5.40 4.13
C SER A 163 -4.24 -5.13 5.25
N ILE A 164 -3.06 -5.76 5.23
CA ILE A 164 -1.98 -5.51 6.20
C ILE A 164 -1.49 -4.07 6.12
N ASN A 165 -1.30 -3.53 4.91
CA ASN A 165 -0.89 -2.14 4.76
C ASN A 165 -1.91 -1.18 5.39
N ILE A 166 -3.21 -1.37 5.16
CA ILE A 166 -4.27 -0.57 5.79
C ILE A 166 -4.26 -0.74 7.31
N LEU A 167 -4.12 -1.96 7.80
CA LEU A 167 -4.14 -2.27 9.23
C LEU A 167 -3.05 -1.51 10.00
N PHE A 168 -1.83 -1.48 9.47
CA PHE A 168 -0.68 -0.84 10.11
C PHE A 168 -0.48 0.63 9.74
N ASN A 169 -1.15 1.13 8.71
CA ASN A 169 -1.07 2.53 8.33
C ASN A 169 -1.92 3.39 9.29
N SER A 170 -1.24 4.26 10.07
CA SER A 170 -1.87 5.19 11.01
C SER A 170 -1.89 6.64 10.50
N ARG A 171 -1.40 6.90 9.29
CA ARG A 171 -1.25 8.25 8.72
C ARG A 171 -2.24 8.53 7.61
N GLU A 172 -2.48 7.54 6.76
CA GLU A 172 -3.39 7.70 5.63
C GLU A 172 -4.85 7.76 6.09
N GLU A 173 -5.53 8.85 5.72
CA GLU A 173 -6.92 9.13 6.10
C GLU A 173 -7.85 7.94 5.80
N ALA A 174 -7.76 7.37 4.59
CA ALA A 174 -8.57 6.22 4.18
C ALA A 174 -8.37 5.00 5.10
N SER A 175 -7.14 4.75 5.53
CA SER A 175 -6.81 3.66 6.44
C SER A 175 -7.34 3.90 7.85
N ILE A 176 -7.29 5.14 8.34
CA ILE A 176 -7.85 5.54 9.63
C ILE A 176 -9.37 5.36 9.62
N ILE A 177 -10.05 5.89 8.60
CA ILE A 177 -11.50 5.79 8.46
C ILE A 177 -11.94 4.33 8.36
N ALA A 178 -11.28 3.51 7.53
CA ALA A 178 -11.64 2.11 7.37
C ALA A 178 -11.54 1.32 8.69
N LYS A 179 -10.51 1.58 9.50
CA LYS A 179 -10.35 0.94 10.83
C LYS A 179 -11.48 1.37 11.77
N ARG A 180 -11.83 2.65 11.80
CA ARG A 180 -12.95 3.14 12.61
C ARG A 180 -14.28 2.53 12.15
N VAL A 181 -14.53 2.45 10.85
CA VAL A 181 -15.74 1.83 10.28
C VAL A 181 -15.88 0.36 10.71
N ILE A 182 -14.83 -0.45 10.61
CA ILE A 182 -14.93 -1.86 11.00
C ILE A 182 -15.06 -2.08 12.51
N ASP A 183 -14.63 -1.14 13.32
CA ASP A 183 -14.72 -1.21 14.78
C ASP A 183 -16.03 -0.62 15.33
N GLU A 184 -16.65 0.35 14.64
CA GLU A 184 -17.86 1.04 15.08
C GLU A 184 -19.14 0.48 14.45
N VAL A 185 -19.10 0.03 13.19
CA VAL A 185 -20.28 -0.57 12.52
C VAL A 185 -20.52 -1.98 13.04
N GLU A 186 -21.66 -2.20 13.68
CA GLU A 186 -21.94 -3.43 14.43
C GLU A 186 -21.86 -4.69 13.56
N VAL A 187 -22.38 -4.65 12.34
CA VAL A 187 -22.39 -5.81 11.44
C VAL A 187 -20.99 -6.22 10.96
N PHE A 188 -19.99 -5.34 11.06
CA PHE A 188 -18.61 -5.64 10.67
C PHE A 188 -17.79 -6.25 11.80
N LYS A 189 -18.16 -6.03 13.06
CA LYS A 189 -17.41 -6.52 14.23
C LYS A 189 -17.28 -8.03 14.23
N GLY A 190 -16.04 -8.52 14.19
CA GLY A 190 -15.72 -9.95 14.18
C GLY A 190 -15.90 -10.65 12.83
N LEU A 191 -16.32 -9.95 11.77
CA LEU A 191 -16.54 -10.50 10.44
C LEU A 191 -15.53 -10.00 9.38
N ILE A 192 -14.42 -9.38 9.81
CA ILE A 192 -13.40 -8.82 8.90
C ILE A 192 -12.14 -9.68 8.86
N GLU A 193 -11.71 -10.03 7.65
CA GLU A 193 -10.36 -10.54 7.37
C GLU A 193 -9.39 -9.36 7.28
N LYS A 194 -8.48 -9.26 8.25
CA LYS A 194 -7.61 -8.08 8.42
C LYS A 194 -6.23 -8.25 7.78
N GLU A 195 -5.83 -9.46 7.44
CA GLU A 195 -4.48 -9.76 6.96
C GLU A 195 -4.43 -10.03 5.45
N ASN A 196 -5.42 -10.74 4.93
CA ASN A 196 -5.45 -11.17 3.55
C ASN A 196 -6.43 -10.36 2.69
N THR A 197 -6.21 -10.36 1.37
CA THR A 197 -7.14 -9.79 0.40
C THR A 197 -8.16 -10.80 -0.12
N SER A 198 -8.05 -12.05 0.33
CA SER A 198 -8.99 -13.14 0.07
C SER A 198 -9.35 -13.85 1.38
N ILE A 199 -10.54 -14.41 1.43
CA ILE A 199 -11.06 -15.05 2.64
C ILE A 199 -11.05 -16.57 2.42
N SER A 200 -10.41 -17.31 3.32
CA SER A 200 -10.41 -18.78 3.27
C SER A 200 -11.81 -19.36 3.51
N HIS A 201 -12.10 -20.52 2.94
CA HIS A 201 -13.39 -21.16 3.11
C HIS A 201 -13.81 -21.40 4.58
N ARG A 202 -12.82 -21.66 5.44
CA ARG A 202 -13.05 -21.95 6.87
C ARG A 202 -13.15 -20.69 7.75
N SER A 203 -12.84 -19.52 7.19
CA SER A 203 -12.86 -18.27 7.94
C SER A 203 -14.29 -17.85 8.30
N LYS A 204 -14.44 -17.30 9.49
CA LYS A 204 -15.68 -16.65 9.94
C LYS A 204 -15.86 -15.26 9.35
N ALA A 205 -14.82 -14.68 8.74
CA ALA A 205 -14.91 -13.39 8.12
C ALA A 205 -15.87 -13.38 6.92
N LEU A 206 -16.57 -12.30 6.74
CA LEU A 206 -17.47 -12.07 5.60
C LEU A 206 -16.86 -11.09 4.59
N PHE A 207 -16.03 -10.15 5.07
CA PHE A 207 -15.43 -9.09 4.29
C PHE A 207 -13.91 -9.05 4.52
N THR A 208 -13.17 -8.46 3.58
CA THR A 208 -11.76 -8.10 3.80
C THR A 208 -11.65 -6.62 4.18
N LEU A 209 -10.66 -6.29 5.00
CA LEU A 209 -10.39 -4.89 5.36
C LEU A 209 -10.13 -4.03 4.11
N SER A 210 -9.40 -4.59 3.13
CA SER A 210 -9.14 -3.89 1.88
C SER A 210 -10.39 -3.61 1.05
N ALA A 211 -11.41 -4.48 1.09
CA ALA A 211 -12.67 -4.24 0.39
C ALA A 211 -13.48 -3.13 1.07
N ILE A 212 -13.59 -3.16 2.40
CA ILE A 212 -14.27 -2.09 3.17
C ILE A 212 -13.56 -0.75 2.97
N CYS A 213 -12.22 -0.72 3.05
CA CYS A 213 -11.46 0.51 2.82
C CYS A 213 -11.73 1.08 1.43
N THR A 214 -11.67 0.25 0.37
CA THR A 214 -11.91 0.71 -1.00
C THR A 214 -13.34 1.24 -1.14
N ALA A 215 -14.35 0.50 -0.67
CA ALA A 215 -15.74 0.91 -0.76
C ALA A 215 -16.03 2.21 0.02
N THR A 216 -15.42 2.36 1.19
CA THR A 216 -15.55 3.58 2.00
C THR A 216 -14.83 4.77 1.35
N SER A 217 -13.70 4.54 0.68
CA SER A 217 -13.02 5.59 -0.09
C SER A 217 -13.88 6.08 -1.26
N GLU A 218 -14.58 5.20 -1.94
CA GLU A 218 -15.52 5.59 -3.00
C GLU A 218 -16.74 6.35 -2.45
N LEU A 219 -17.26 5.94 -1.29
CA LEU A 219 -18.33 6.67 -0.60
C LEU A 219 -17.93 8.12 -0.28
N LEU A 220 -16.70 8.33 0.13
CA LEU A 220 -16.17 9.64 0.56
C LEU A 220 -15.40 10.38 -0.54
N ALA A 221 -15.45 9.90 -1.78
CA ALA A 221 -14.71 10.50 -2.89
C ALA A 221 -15.06 11.99 -3.05
N ASN A 222 -14.02 12.82 -3.17
CA ASN A 222 -14.14 14.30 -3.29
C ASN A 222 -14.81 15.02 -2.09
N SER A 223 -15.04 14.33 -0.97
CA SER A 223 -15.59 14.94 0.24
C SER A 223 -14.60 15.95 0.85
N LYS A 224 -15.12 17.13 1.21
CA LYS A 224 -14.36 18.20 1.88
C LYS A 224 -14.55 18.21 3.40
N LEU A 225 -15.22 17.21 3.94
CA LEU A 225 -15.46 17.06 5.37
C LEU A 225 -14.15 16.83 6.12
N SER A 226 -14.11 17.20 7.38
CA SER A 226 -13.02 16.84 8.30
C SER A 226 -12.95 15.32 8.51
N LEU A 227 -11.85 14.82 9.05
CA LEU A 227 -11.67 13.39 9.31
C LEU A 227 -12.80 12.82 10.17
N GLU A 228 -13.17 13.48 11.26
CA GLU A 228 -14.22 13.01 12.18
C GLU A 228 -15.61 13.03 11.53
N GLU A 229 -15.91 14.02 10.73
CA GLU A 229 -17.17 14.07 9.97
C GLU A 229 -17.23 12.97 8.91
N LYS A 230 -16.12 12.66 8.22
CA LYS A 230 -16.02 11.53 7.29
C LYS A 230 -16.23 10.20 7.98
N VAL A 231 -15.63 10.02 9.17
CA VAL A 231 -15.84 8.82 9.99
C VAL A 231 -17.30 8.69 10.37
N GLY A 232 -17.90 9.74 10.92
CA GLY A 232 -19.31 9.74 11.33
C GLY A 232 -20.26 9.43 10.18
N LEU A 233 -20.03 10.03 9.02
CA LEU A 233 -20.81 9.78 7.80
C LEU A 233 -20.66 8.32 7.33
N ALA A 234 -19.44 7.81 7.26
CA ALA A 234 -19.18 6.45 6.82
C ALA A 234 -19.76 5.40 7.77
N VAL A 235 -19.61 5.60 9.08
CA VAL A 235 -20.20 4.71 10.10
C VAL A 235 -21.72 4.70 9.99
N ARG A 236 -22.35 5.87 9.89
CA ARG A 236 -23.81 6.00 9.70
C ARG A 236 -24.26 5.29 8.42
N TYR A 237 -23.57 5.55 7.29
CA TYR A 237 -23.91 4.93 6.01
C TYR A 237 -23.85 3.41 6.08
N TRP A 238 -22.72 2.84 6.47
CA TRP A 238 -22.56 1.40 6.53
C TRP A 238 -23.43 0.71 7.57
N SER A 239 -23.80 1.41 8.65
CA SER A 239 -24.76 0.90 9.64
C SER A 239 -26.15 0.76 9.03
N ILE A 240 -26.60 1.75 8.27
CA ILE A 240 -27.91 1.70 7.60
C ILE A 240 -27.89 0.67 6.46
N VAL A 241 -26.87 0.67 5.59
CA VAL A 241 -26.71 -0.38 4.57
C VAL A 241 -26.75 -1.78 5.21
N GLY A 242 -26.05 -1.95 6.34
CA GLY A 242 -26.04 -3.23 7.07
C GLY A 242 -27.42 -3.65 7.58
N SER A 243 -28.31 -2.72 7.95
CA SER A 243 -29.66 -3.05 8.39
C SER A 243 -30.53 -3.56 7.24
N HIS A 244 -30.29 -3.13 6.00
CA HIS A 244 -31.05 -3.51 4.79
C HIS A 244 -30.49 -4.75 4.06
N ILE A 245 -29.44 -5.40 4.58
CA ILE A 245 -28.92 -6.66 3.99
C ILE A 245 -29.12 -7.82 4.98
N PRO A 246 -30.20 -8.57 4.84
CA PRO A 246 -30.56 -9.62 5.81
C PRO A 246 -29.48 -10.70 5.98
N GLU A 247 -28.72 -11.02 4.92
CA GLU A 247 -27.65 -12.02 4.98
C GLU A 247 -26.53 -11.63 5.92
N TRP A 248 -26.18 -10.35 6.00
CA TRP A 248 -25.16 -9.87 6.93
C TRP A 248 -25.62 -10.01 8.38
N ASN A 249 -26.88 -9.66 8.64
CA ASN A 249 -27.49 -9.77 9.97
C ASN A 249 -27.65 -11.25 10.40
N LYS A 250 -28.03 -12.14 9.49
CA LYS A 250 -28.09 -13.59 9.77
C LYS A 250 -26.74 -14.15 10.16
N VAL A 251 -25.64 -13.73 9.48
CA VAL A 251 -24.28 -14.13 9.85
C VAL A 251 -23.89 -13.56 11.21
N LYS A 252 -24.13 -12.26 11.43
CA LYS A 252 -23.80 -11.59 12.70
C LYS A 252 -24.45 -12.27 13.91
N ASN A 253 -25.71 -12.66 13.73
CA ASN A 253 -26.51 -13.30 14.76
C ASN A 253 -26.29 -14.83 14.86
N GLY A 254 -25.38 -15.39 14.06
CA GLY A 254 -25.07 -16.83 14.07
C GLY A 254 -26.13 -17.72 13.39
N ASN A 255 -27.11 -17.14 12.71
CA ASN A 255 -28.20 -17.85 12.03
C ASN A 255 -27.80 -18.34 10.62
N MET A 256 -26.65 -17.91 10.11
CA MET A 256 -26.08 -18.32 8.82
C MET A 256 -24.54 -18.33 8.91
N LYS A 257 -23.89 -19.27 8.22
CA LYS A 257 -22.43 -19.30 8.15
C LYS A 257 -21.93 -18.28 7.11
N SER A 258 -20.84 -17.59 7.42
CA SER A 258 -20.18 -16.67 6.48
C SER A 258 -19.78 -17.36 5.17
N SER A 259 -19.38 -18.65 5.25
CA SER A 259 -19.07 -19.46 4.06
C SER A 259 -20.25 -19.60 3.11
N ASP A 260 -21.47 -19.74 3.64
CA ASP A 260 -22.68 -19.93 2.85
C ASP A 260 -23.06 -18.61 2.16
N VAL A 261 -22.92 -17.47 2.84
CA VAL A 261 -23.13 -16.16 2.22
C VAL A 261 -22.11 -15.93 1.11
N ARG A 262 -20.82 -16.14 1.38
CA ARG A 262 -19.77 -15.98 0.34
C ARG A 262 -19.95 -16.91 -0.85
N LYS A 263 -20.50 -18.12 -0.63
CA LYS A 263 -20.75 -19.08 -1.70
C LYS A 263 -21.98 -18.72 -2.53
N ASN A 264 -23.08 -18.31 -1.91
CA ASN A 264 -24.39 -18.26 -2.54
C ASN A 264 -24.90 -16.86 -2.84
N TYR A 265 -24.28 -15.81 -2.29
CA TYR A 265 -24.74 -14.42 -2.40
C TYR A 265 -23.62 -13.50 -2.92
N ILE A 266 -24.03 -12.40 -3.54
CA ILE A 266 -23.10 -11.38 -4.04
C ILE A 266 -22.85 -10.23 -3.04
N CYS A 267 -23.71 -10.08 -2.05
CA CYS A 267 -23.69 -8.94 -1.12
C CYS A 267 -22.36 -8.78 -0.34
N SER A 268 -21.54 -9.84 -0.20
CA SER A 268 -20.23 -9.77 0.43
C SER A 268 -19.05 -9.59 -0.54
N LEU A 269 -19.30 -9.55 -1.84
CA LEU A 269 -18.26 -9.39 -2.85
C LEU A 269 -17.72 -7.94 -2.86
N SER A 270 -16.42 -7.79 -3.04
CA SER A 270 -15.78 -6.46 -3.12
C SER A 270 -16.41 -5.56 -4.18
N ILE A 271 -16.78 -6.10 -5.34
CA ILE A 271 -17.44 -5.34 -6.41
C ILE A 271 -18.78 -4.75 -5.94
N THR A 272 -19.56 -5.50 -5.17
CA THR A 272 -20.83 -5.04 -4.60
C THR A 272 -20.61 -3.95 -3.56
N LEU A 273 -19.65 -4.12 -2.66
CA LEU A 273 -19.31 -3.10 -1.66
C LEU A 273 -18.86 -1.79 -2.30
N VAL A 274 -18.02 -1.87 -3.33
CA VAL A 274 -17.55 -0.70 -4.08
C VAL A 274 -18.71 0.00 -4.79
N ALA A 275 -19.63 -0.77 -5.39
CA ALA A 275 -20.81 -0.22 -6.04
C ALA A 275 -21.75 0.49 -5.05
N LEU A 276 -21.94 -0.08 -3.86
CA LEU A 276 -22.68 0.57 -2.76
C LEU A 276 -21.99 1.87 -2.34
N GLY A 277 -20.65 1.87 -2.21
CA GLY A 277 -19.90 3.09 -1.91
C GLY A 277 -20.09 4.20 -2.96
N HIS A 278 -19.99 3.85 -4.24
CA HIS A 278 -20.23 4.78 -5.35
C HIS A 278 -21.66 5.33 -5.39
N ALA A 279 -22.63 4.44 -5.24
CA ALA A 279 -24.05 4.85 -5.23
C ALA A 279 -24.36 5.75 -4.01
N GLY A 280 -23.81 5.39 -2.85
CA GLY A 280 -23.92 6.20 -1.63
C GLY A 280 -23.28 7.58 -1.77
N ASN A 281 -22.11 7.69 -2.41
CA ASN A 281 -21.48 8.99 -2.70
C ASN A 281 -22.41 9.87 -3.57
N ALA A 282 -22.94 9.32 -4.65
CA ALA A 282 -23.86 10.05 -5.52
C ALA A 282 -25.14 10.48 -4.76
N LEU A 283 -25.67 9.59 -3.96
CA LEU A 283 -26.87 9.82 -3.17
C LEU A 283 -26.67 10.94 -2.12
N ILE A 284 -25.61 10.88 -1.34
CA ILE A 284 -25.28 11.89 -0.32
C ILE A 284 -25.04 13.26 -0.95
N ASN A 285 -24.39 13.31 -2.12
CA ASN A 285 -24.17 14.59 -2.81
C ASN A 285 -25.45 15.19 -3.43
N THR A 286 -26.43 14.35 -3.78
CA THR A 286 -27.70 14.80 -4.39
C THR A 286 -28.76 15.09 -3.33
N HIS A 287 -28.78 14.32 -2.25
CA HIS A 287 -29.76 14.36 -1.16
C HIS A 287 -29.07 14.44 0.20
N PRO A 288 -28.36 15.54 0.54
CA PRO A 288 -27.51 15.60 1.73
C PRO A 288 -28.29 15.44 3.05
N ASP A 289 -29.55 15.84 3.09
CA ASP A 289 -30.35 15.85 4.31
C ASP A 289 -31.12 14.54 4.56
N ASP A 290 -31.51 13.85 3.50
CA ASP A 290 -32.45 12.71 3.55
C ASP A 290 -31.97 11.43 2.81
N TRP A 291 -30.69 11.38 2.39
CA TRP A 291 -30.10 10.25 1.67
C TRP A 291 -30.38 8.87 2.29
N TYR A 292 -30.52 8.81 3.59
CA TYR A 292 -30.70 7.55 4.32
C TYR A 292 -32.04 6.87 4.01
N ILE A 293 -33.08 7.62 3.64
CA ILE A 293 -34.40 7.10 3.29
C ILE A 293 -34.33 6.24 2.00
N TYR A 294 -33.46 6.62 1.08
CA TYR A 294 -33.30 5.93 -0.19
C TYR A 294 -32.66 4.54 -0.06
N LEU A 295 -32.00 4.26 1.07
CA LEU A 295 -31.39 2.95 1.33
C LEU A 295 -32.43 1.85 1.60
N ASP A 296 -33.68 2.19 1.88
CA ASP A 296 -34.79 1.23 2.00
C ASP A 296 -34.97 0.41 0.71
N ALA A 297 -34.58 0.95 -0.45
CA ALA A 297 -34.58 0.22 -1.73
C ALA A 297 -33.73 -1.07 -1.71
N LEU A 298 -32.74 -1.16 -0.84
CA LEU A 298 -31.89 -2.34 -0.72
C LEU A 298 -32.67 -3.57 -0.22
N ASP A 299 -33.78 -3.40 0.50
CA ASP A 299 -34.63 -4.50 0.99
C ASP A 299 -35.25 -5.31 -0.15
N ALA A 300 -35.48 -4.69 -1.32
CA ALA A 300 -36.08 -5.34 -2.49
C ALA A 300 -35.07 -6.16 -3.32
N ILE A 301 -33.78 -6.08 -3.01
CA ILE A 301 -32.74 -6.73 -3.83
C ILE A 301 -32.58 -8.20 -3.45
N ASP A 302 -32.78 -9.10 -4.41
CA ASP A 302 -32.36 -10.50 -4.28
C ASP A 302 -30.85 -10.61 -4.53
N TRP A 303 -30.08 -10.71 -3.44
CA TRP A 303 -28.64 -10.85 -3.45
C TRP A 303 -28.13 -12.24 -3.85
N SER A 304 -29.03 -13.22 -4.12
CA SER A 304 -28.63 -14.57 -4.49
C SER A 304 -27.85 -14.58 -5.81
N LYS A 305 -26.76 -15.33 -5.86
CA LYS A 305 -25.99 -15.54 -7.11
C LYS A 305 -26.80 -16.21 -8.23
N THR A 306 -27.92 -16.87 -7.88
CA THR A 306 -28.83 -17.49 -8.86
C THR A 306 -29.74 -16.47 -9.54
N ASN A 307 -29.84 -15.25 -9.04
CA ASN A 307 -30.60 -14.19 -9.71
C ASN A 307 -29.91 -13.81 -11.04
N PRO A 308 -30.60 -13.97 -12.18
CA PRO A 308 -30.00 -13.77 -13.50
C PRO A 308 -29.59 -12.33 -13.80
N ILE A 309 -30.08 -11.35 -13.02
CA ILE A 309 -29.73 -9.93 -13.20
C ILE A 309 -28.24 -9.67 -12.99
N TRP A 310 -27.57 -10.53 -12.22
CA TRP A 310 -26.14 -10.35 -11.93
C TRP A 310 -25.21 -10.74 -13.08
N GLU A 311 -25.72 -11.41 -14.13
CA GLU A 311 -24.93 -11.64 -15.33
C GLU A 311 -24.63 -10.31 -16.03
N ASN A 312 -23.39 -10.11 -16.46
CA ASN A 312 -22.81 -8.86 -16.96
C ASN A 312 -22.66 -7.71 -15.94
N LEU A 313 -23.21 -7.81 -14.72
CA LEU A 313 -22.99 -6.86 -13.63
C LEU A 313 -21.86 -7.32 -12.69
N VAL A 314 -21.91 -8.60 -12.29
CA VAL A 314 -20.99 -9.24 -11.36
C VAL A 314 -20.31 -10.44 -12.00
N PHE A 315 -21.03 -11.14 -12.85
CA PHE A 315 -20.56 -12.34 -13.53
C PHE A 315 -20.35 -12.09 -15.02
N LEU A 316 -19.32 -12.74 -15.57
CA LEU A 316 -19.09 -12.90 -17.00
C LEU A 316 -18.86 -14.40 -17.24
N ASN A 317 -19.73 -15.02 -18.03
CA ASN A 317 -19.69 -16.46 -18.29
C ASN A 317 -19.68 -17.29 -16.98
N GLY A 318 -20.52 -16.91 -16.01
CA GLY A 318 -20.67 -17.60 -14.73
C GLY A 318 -19.51 -17.45 -13.75
N LYS A 319 -18.51 -16.60 -14.05
CA LYS A 319 -17.39 -16.30 -13.15
C LYS A 319 -17.44 -14.86 -12.67
N VAL A 320 -17.13 -14.64 -11.39
CA VAL A 320 -17.03 -13.27 -10.83
C VAL A 320 -15.97 -12.49 -11.61
N ALA A 321 -16.37 -11.36 -12.17
CA ALA A 321 -15.51 -10.45 -12.90
C ALA A 321 -15.51 -9.08 -12.22
N ALA A 322 -14.35 -8.67 -11.69
CA ALA A 322 -14.17 -7.37 -11.04
C ALA A 322 -13.29 -6.44 -11.88
N ASN A 323 -13.59 -6.35 -13.19
CA ASN A 323 -12.92 -5.43 -14.10
C ASN A 323 -13.64 -4.06 -14.13
N ARG A 324 -13.03 -3.07 -14.81
CA ARG A 324 -13.58 -1.70 -14.88
C ARG A 324 -15.00 -1.65 -15.49
N SER A 325 -15.31 -2.54 -16.44
CA SER A 325 -16.62 -2.57 -17.10
C SER A 325 -17.70 -3.04 -16.12
N THR A 326 -17.49 -4.20 -15.47
CA THR A 326 -18.45 -4.74 -14.50
C THR A 326 -18.57 -3.87 -13.26
N GLN A 327 -17.49 -3.22 -12.79
CA GLN A 327 -17.56 -2.25 -11.71
C GLN A 327 -18.44 -1.05 -12.05
N ARG A 328 -18.28 -0.49 -13.25
CA ARG A 328 -19.14 0.61 -13.73
C ARG A 328 -20.60 0.19 -13.86
N ALA A 329 -20.86 -0.97 -14.49
CA ALA A 329 -22.21 -1.49 -14.67
C ALA A 329 -22.90 -1.73 -13.33
N MET A 330 -22.21 -2.37 -12.37
CA MET A 330 -22.74 -2.61 -11.03
C MET A 330 -22.98 -1.30 -10.25
N SER A 331 -22.08 -0.34 -10.38
CA SER A 331 -22.25 0.98 -9.74
C SER A 331 -23.43 1.77 -10.34
N SER A 332 -23.63 1.71 -11.67
CA SER A 332 -24.79 2.31 -12.30
C SER A 332 -26.08 1.63 -11.84
N TYR A 333 -26.12 0.33 -11.85
CA TYR A 333 -27.30 -0.44 -11.39
C TYR A 333 -27.69 -0.10 -9.94
N MET A 334 -26.71 -0.08 -9.02
CA MET A 334 -26.98 0.31 -7.62
C MET A 334 -27.48 1.73 -7.50
N LYS A 335 -26.92 2.64 -8.29
CA LYS A 335 -27.37 4.03 -8.33
C LYS A 335 -28.81 4.12 -8.82
N ASP A 336 -29.14 3.45 -9.92
CA ASP A 336 -30.48 3.48 -10.50
C ASP A 336 -31.54 2.97 -9.50
N ILE A 337 -31.27 1.84 -8.81
CA ILE A 337 -32.16 1.31 -7.77
C ILE A 337 -32.38 2.33 -6.64
N LEU A 338 -31.31 2.93 -6.12
CA LEU A 338 -31.42 3.85 -5.00
C LEU A 338 -32.18 5.16 -5.38
N PHE A 339 -32.10 5.58 -6.65
CA PHE A 339 -32.78 6.81 -7.10
C PHE A 339 -34.19 6.58 -7.64
N GLU A 340 -34.50 5.39 -8.19
CA GLU A 340 -35.85 5.09 -8.72
C GLU A 340 -36.91 4.97 -7.63
N THR A 341 -36.54 4.48 -6.45
CA THR A 341 -37.49 4.25 -5.33
C THR A 341 -38.05 5.56 -4.75
N ALA A 342 -37.39 6.69 -4.99
CA ALA A 342 -37.84 8.01 -4.53
C ALA A 342 -38.99 8.60 -5.38
N GLY A 343 -39.28 7.99 -6.53
CA GLY A 343 -40.32 8.46 -7.45
C GLY A 343 -41.74 7.96 -7.16
N THR A 344 -41.91 7.04 -6.21
CA THR A 344 -43.22 6.54 -5.81
C THR A 344 -43.55 7.02 -4.39
N PRO A 345 -44.33 8.12 -4.24
CA PRO A 345 -44.96 8.43 -2.95
C PRO A 345 -45.88 7.24 -2.65
N ASN A 346 -45.67 6.62 -1.48
CA ASN A 346 -46.65 5.65 -0.94
C ASN A 346 -48.04 6.31 -0.96
N GLY A 347 -48.88 5.82 -1.86
CA GLY A 347 -50.30 6.15 -1.92
C GLY A 347 -51.07 5.46 -0.78
#